data_62435b7402944bb04a0186d30f57ad0a
#
_entry.id   62435b7402944bb04a0186d30f57ad0a
#
_cell.length_a   1.000
_cell.length_b   1.000
_cell.length_c   1.000
_cell.angle_alpha   90.00
_cell.angle_beta   90.00
_cell.angle_gamma   90.00
#
_symmetry.space_group_name_H-M   'P 1'
#
loop_
_entity.id
_entity.type
_entity.pdbx_description
1 polymer ?
#
loop_
_entity_poly.entity_id
_entity_poly.type
_entity_poly.pdbx_seq_one_letter_code
_entity_poly.pdbx_strand_id
1 'polypeptide(L)'
;MEITEGQLNQLDQSGFFKMDQVISKKEFQEIRTRMEDITQGRIQYSGMSFQLDGSSKAYDSVPNGGGFQGPSDNYRKIQGWEKDPVFLKYMRHPIFRDLTQKLIGDQVSIYRAMFMNKPPWNGTNLPYHQDGGSGWGLSSYRANQFVTVWTAIDDSQIENGCVQVIPGSHKLGLLSDRGHTITEEQVKEYAPEEKSVYLEAQMGEIFVLHNFLLHKSGINQTNKPRRGFSVCYMDGTITRINNPNHKFPVLSGENAIKITG
;
A
#
# COMPACT_ATOMS: atom_id res chain seq x y z
N MET A 1 16.61 7.33 -13.65
CA MET A 1 15.69 8.26 -12.92
C MET A 1 15.98 8.05 -11.45
N GLU A 2 16.15 9.12 -10.69
CA GLU A 2 16.46 9.12 -9.26
C GLU A 2 15.44 9.99 -8.52
N ILE A 3 15.24 9.71 -7.25
CA ILE A 3 14.43 10.55 -6.37
C ILE A 3 15.16 11.85 -6.07
N THR A 4 14.54 12.97 -6.39
CA THR A 4 15.11 14.31 -6.22
C THR A 4 15.03 14.78 -4.78
N GLU A 5 15.89 15.72 -4.39
CA GLU A 5 15.80 16.39 -3.09
C GLU A 5 14.45 17.11 -2.90
N GLY A 6 13.89 17.69 -3.97
CA GLY A 6 12.56 18.30 -3.93
C GLY A 6 11.46 17.33 -3.55
N GLN A 7 11.51 16.09 -4.06
CA GLN A 7 10.57 15.02 -3.69
C GLN A 7 10.75 14.56 -2.24
N LEU A 8 12.00 14.43 -1.78
CA LEU A 8 12.28 14.12 -0.36
C LEU A 8 11.80 15.22 0.58
N ASN A 9 12.03 16.48 0.22
CA ASN A 9 11.53 17.63 0.98
C ASN A 9 9.99 17.67 0.99
N GLN A 10 9.33 17.33 -0.12
CA GLN A 10 7.87 17.26 -0.17
C GLN A 10 7.35 16.12 0.72
N LEU A 11 8.01 14.96 0.73
CA LEU A 11 7.68 13.86 1.64
C LEU A 11 7.83 14.30 3.11
N ASP A 12 8.91 14.98 3.45
CA ASP A 12 9.14 15.49 4.80
C ASP A 12 8.10 16.56 5.22
N GLN A 13 7.72 17.47 4.31
CA GLN A 13 6.79 18.53 4.62
C GLN A 13 5.33 18.09 4.64
N SER A 14 4.92 17.34 3.61
CA SER A 14 3.51 17.00 3.37
C SER A 14 3.17 15.56 3.73
N GLY A 15 4.16 14.68 3.85
CA GLY A 15 3.98 13.24 4.07
C GLY A 15 3.71 12.44 2.81
N PHE A 16 3.73 13.07 1.64
CA PHE A 16 3.57 12.39 0.35
C PHE A 16 4.13 13.20 -0.82
N PHE A 17 4.39 12.51 -1.93
CA PHE A 17 4.59 13.13 -3.24
C PHE A 17 4.10 12.21 -4.37
N LYS A 18 3.89 12.77 -5.54
CA LYS A 18 3.42 12.07 -6.75
C LYS A 18 4.57 11.89 -7.73
N MET A 19 4.57 10.76 -8.42
CA MET A 19 5.46 10.48 -9.56
C MET A 19 4.63 10.00 -10.75
N ASP A 20 5.18 10.21 -11.94
CA ASP A 20 4.68 9.61 -13.17
C ASP A 20 4.96 8.09 -13.20
N GLN A 21 4.40 7.41 -14.20
CA GLN A 21 4.68 6.01 -14.46
C GLN A 21 6.18 5.76 -14.70
N VAL A 22 6.77 4.86 -13.90
CA VAL A 22 8.22 4.59 -13.92
C VAL A 22 8.62 3.43 -14.82
N ILE A 23 7.68 2.61 -15.26
CA ILE A 23 7.90 1.48 -16.17
C ILE A 23 7.25 1.73 -17.53
N SER A 24 7.69 1.00 -18.55
CA SER A 24 7.10 1.09 -19.89
C SER A 24 5.62 0.69 -19.90
N LYS A 25 4.86 1.17 -20.88
CA LYS A 25 3.46 0.75 -21.09
C LYS A 25 3.30 -0.76 -21.23
N LYS A 26 4.29 -1.42 -21.87
CA LYS A 26 4.30 -2.88 -22.03
C LYS A 26 4.44 -3.60 -20.68
N GLU A 27 5.40 -3.19 -19.85
CA GLU A 27 5.60 -3.77 -18.51
C GLU A 27 4.39 -3.50 -17.60
N PHE A 28 3.80 -2.32 -17.71
CA PHE A 28 2.59 -2.00 -16.94
C PHE A 28 1.40 -2.87 -17.37
N GLN A 29 1.24 -3.13 -18.66
CA GLN A 29 0.21 -4.06 -19.16
C GLN A 29 0.47 -5.50 -18.68
N GLU A 30 1.73 -5.94 -18.59
CA GLU A 30 2.10 -7.24 -18.04
C GLU A 30 1.66 -7.34 -16.56
N ILE A 31 1.89 -6.32 -15.75
CA ILE A 31 1.42 -6.24 -14.35
C ILE A 31 -0.10 -6.36 -14.28
N ARG A 32 -0.84 -5.63 -15.11
CA ARG A 32 -2.30 -5.69 -15.13
C ARG A 32 -2.82 -7.09 -15.51
N THR A 33 -2.26 -7.67 -16.57
CA THR A 33 -2.64 -9.04 -16.99
C THR A 33 -2.33 -10.05 -15.89
N ARG A 34 -1.14 -9.98 -15.28
CA ARG A 34 -0.75 -10.86 -14.18
C ARG A 34 -1.68 -10.70 -12.96
N MET A 35 -2.09 -9.49 -12.66
CA MET A 35 -3.04 -9.21 -11.59
C MET A 35 -4.40 -9.89 -11.86
N GLU A 36 -4.89 -9.81 -13.09
CA GLU A 36 -6.10 -10.49 -13.52
C GLU A 36 -5.95 -12.02 -13.47
N ASP A 37 -4.81 -12.56 -13.91
CA ASP A 37 -4.54 -14.00 -13.84
C ASP A 37 -4.60 -14.53 -12.41
N ILE A 38 -4.07 -13.78 -11.45
CA ILE A 38 -4.08 -14.19 -10.04
C ILE A 38 -5.48 -14.01 -9.44
N THR A 39 -6.19 -12.92 -9.71
CA THR A 39 -7.56 -12.71 -9.19
C THR A 39 -8.57 -13.71 -9.74
N GLN A 40 -8.35 -14.15 -10.98
CA GLN A 40 -9.19 -15.17 -11.63
C GLN A 40 -8.70 -16.61 -11.40
N GLY A 41 -7.61 -16.80 -10.63
CA GLY A 41 -7.07 -18.11 -10.28
C GLY A 41 -6.36 -18.87 -11.41
N ARG A 42 -6.08 -18.21 -12.53
CA ARG A 42 -5.27 -18.79 -13.62
C ARG A 42 -3.83 -19.01 -13.20
N ILE A 43 -3.34 -18.18 -12.28
CA ILE A 43 -2.04 -18.34 -11.62
C ILE A 43 -2.28 -18.29 -10.11
N GLN A 44 -1.68 -19.22 -9.38
CA GLN A 44 -1.84 -19.32 -7.93
C GLN A 44 -0.47 -19.52 -7.25
N TYR A 45 -0.28 -18.85 -6.13
CA TYR A 45 0.89 -19.01 -5.27
C TYR A 45 0.45 -19.41 -3.86
N SER A 46 1.10 -20.43 -3.31
CA SER A 46 0.85 -20.87 -1.94
C SER A 46 1.15 -19.72 -0.95
N GLY A 47 0.25 -19.54 0.03
CA GLY A 47 0.40 -18.55 1.09
C GLY A 47 0.10 -17.10 0.67
N MET A 48 -0.52 -16.86 -0.49
CA MET A 48 -1.21 -15.60 -0.74
C MET A 48 -2.50 -15.54 0.09
N SER A 49 -2.84 -14.34 0.55
CA SER A 49 -4.06 -14.10 1.32
C SER A 49 -5.05 -13.28 0.48
N PHE A 50 -6.26 -13.79 0.35
CA PHE A 50 -7.36 -13.19 -0.41
C PHE A 50 -8.47 -12.76 0.54
N GLN A 51 -8.94 -11.52 0.42
CA GLN A 51 -10.02 -10.95 1.22
C GLN A 51 -11.07 -10.38 0.28
N LEU A 52 -12.28 -10.92 0.36
CA LEU A 52 -13.43 -10.35 -0.35
C LEU A 52 -13.88 -9.02 0.27
N ASP A 53 -14.60 -8.23 -0.47
CA ASP A 53 -15.26 -7.04 0.07
C ASP A 53 -16.43 -7.44 0.98
N GLY A 54 -16.78 -6.55 1.93
CA GLY A 54 -17.88 -6.79 2.85
C GLY A 54 -19.25 -6.71 2.17
N SER A 55 -20.26 -7.35 2.78
CA SER A 55 -21.65 -7.26 2.34
C SER A 55 -22.27 -5.89 2.58
N SER A 56 -21.79 -5.15 3.58
CA SER A 56 -22.05 -3.74 3.78
C SER A 56 -20.80 -2.94 3.41
N LYS A 57 -20.95 -1.67 3.09
CA LYS A 57 -19.81 -0.80 2.74
C LYS A 57 -18.99 -0.36 3.98
N ALA A 58 -19.32 -0.86 5.16
CA ALA A 58 -18.65 -0.54 6.41
C ALA A 58 -17.36 -1.36 6.60
N TYR A 59 -16.34 -0.73 7.17
CA TYR A 59 -15.02 -1.34 7.34
C TYR A 59 -15.02 -2.56 8.28
N ASP A 60 -15.80 -2.52 9.33
CA ASP A 60 -15.95 -3.59 10.33
C ASP A 60 -16.72 -4.82 9.82
N SER A 61 -17.43 -4.69 8.69
CA SER A 61 -18.14 -5.80 8.04
C SER A 61 -17.25 -6.63 7.10
N VAL A 62 -15.99 -6.24 6.90
CA VAL A 62 -15.09 -6.92 5.98
C VAL A 62 -14.68 -8.28 6.53
N PRO A 63 -14.86 -9.39 5.78
CA PRO A 63 -14.49 -10.72 6.25
C PRO A 63 -12.97 -10.84 6.42
N ASN A 64 -12.53 -11.80 7.21
CA ASN A 64 -11.11 -12.12 7.32
C ASN A 64 -10.56 -12.64 5.98
N GLY A 65 -9.28 -12.33 5.70
CA GLY A 65 -8.58 -12.90 4.57
C GLY A 65 -8.30 -14.40 4.77
N GLY A 66 -8.28 -15.13 3.67
CA GLY A 66 -8.01 -16.57 3.62
C GLY A 66 -7.25 -16.96 2.37
N GLY A 67 -7.22 -18.24 2.03
CA GLY A 67 -6.72 -18.72 0.75
C GLY A 67 -7.59 -18.26 -0.43
N PHE A 68 -7.23 -18.69 -1.64
CA PHE A 68 -8.02 -18.41 -2.85
C PHE A 68 -9.45 -18.98 -2.71
N GLN A 69 -10.46 -18.15 -2.97
CA GLN A 69 -11.88 -18.46 -2.76
C GLN A 69 -12.66 -18.58 -4.08
N GLY A 70 -11.95 -18.77 -5.19
CA GLY A 70 -12.51 -18.81 -6.53
C GLY A 70 -12.31 -17.51 -7.32
N PRO A 71 -12.54 -17.53 -8.65
CA PRO A 71 -12.47 -16.33 -9.50
C PRO A 71 -13.43 -15.24 -9.02
N SER A 72 -12.93 -14.01 -8.83
CA SER A 72 -13.78 -12.93 -8.37
C SER A 72 -13.18 -11.54 -8.68
N ASP A 73 -14.01 -10.61 -9.13
CA ASP A 73 -13.70 -9.19 -9.23
C ASP A 73 -13.99 -8.42 -7.92
N ASN A 74 -14.54 -9.13 -6.92
CA ASN A 74 -14.89 -8.57 -5.61
C ASN A 74 -13.81 -8.76 -4.55
N TYR A 75 -12.62 -9.23 -4.91
CA TYR A 75 -11.50 -9.20 -3.97
C TYR A 75 -11.16 -7.75 -3.66
N ARG A 76 -11.35 -7.38 -2.39
CA ARG A 76 -10.98 -6.07 -1.85
C ARG A 76 -9.47 -5.92 -1.68
N LYS A 77 -8.83 -7.00 -1.18
CA LYS A 77 -7.42 -7.01 -0.86
C LYS A 77 -6.81 -8.40 -1.11
N ILE A 78 -5.65 -8.42 -1.75
CA ILE A 78 -4.84 -9.63 -1.89
C ILE A 78 -3.43 -9.28 -1.45
N GLN A 79 -2.78 -10.16 -0.67
CA GLN A 79 -1.42 -10.00 -0.16
C GLN A 79 -0.52 -11.17 -0.56
N GLY A 80 0.80 -10.94 -0.51
CA GLY A 80 1.79 -11.97 -0.84
C GLY A 80 2.29 -11.86 -2.29
N TRP A 81 2.22 -10.68 -2.89
CA TRP A 81 2.60 -10.42 -4.29
C TRP A 81 4.10 -10.52 -4.55
N GLU A 82 4.92 -10.50 -3.50
CA GLU A 82 6.36 -10.77 -3.59
C GLU A 82 6.71 -12.19 -4.05
N LYS A 83 5.72 -13.07 -4.10
CA LYS A 83 5.85 -14.44 -4.61
C LYS A 83 5.80 -14.50 -6.14
N ASP A 84 5.22 -13.50 -6.78
CA ASP A 84 5.12 -13.43 -8.23
C ASP A 84 6.34 -12.70 -8.81
N PRO A 85 7.04 -13.27 -9.83
CA PRO A 85 8.25 -12.68 -10.37
C PRO A 85 8.02 -11.35 -11.08
N VAL A 86 6.85 -11.12 -11.69
CA VAL A 86 6.52 -9.84 -12.36
C VAL A 86 6.39 -8.74 -11.32
N PHE A 87 5.67 -9.00 -10.22
CA PHE A 87 5.51 -8.04 -9.13
C PHE A 87 6.81 -7.86 -8.34
N LEU A 88 7.59 -8.93 -8.12
CA LEU A 88 8.88 -8.82 -7.46
C LEU A 88 9.86 -7.97 -8.28
N LYS A 89 9.88 -8.12 -9.62
CA LYS A 89 10.65 -7.25 -10.52
C LYS A 89 10.22 -5.79 -10.38
N TYR A 90 8.91 -5.52 -10.35
CA TYR A 90 8.38 -4.16 -10.17
C TYR A 90 8.80 -3.56 -8.83
N MET A 91 8.62 -4.28 -7.72
CA MET A 91 9.00 -3.83 -6.39
C MET A 91 10.51 -3.53 -6.26
N ARG A 92 11.34 -4.12 -7.12
CA ARG A 92 12.79 -3.89 -7.21
C ARG A 92 13.19 -2.86 -8.27
N HIS A 93 12.24 -2.14 -8.83
CA HIS A 93 12.56 -1.12 -9.83
C HIS A 93 13.62 -0.14 -9.28
N PRO A 94 14.62 0.27 -10.07
CA PRO A 94 15.74 1.10 -9.61
C PRO A 94 15.33 2.38 -8.88
N ILE A 95 14.21 3.01 -9.28
CA ILE A 95 13.70 4.21 -8.60
C ILE A 95 13.23 3.91 -7.16
N PHE A 96 12.61 2.75 -6.92
CA PHE A 96 12.18 2.36 -5.58
C PHE A 96 13.36 1.92 -4.70
N ARG A 97 14.39 1.36 -5.32
CA ARG A 97 15.65 1.10 -4.64
C ARG A 97 16.34 2.40 -4.20
N ASP A 98 16.43 3.39 -5.10
CA ASP A 98 16.97 4.71 -4.77
C ASP A 98 16.16 5.39 -3.66
N LEU A 99 14.82 5.35 -3.74
CA LEU A 99 13.92 5.86 -2.70
C LEU A 99 14.21 5.21 -1.34
N THR A 100 14.22 3.89 -1.30
CA THR A 100 14.39 3.15 -0.03
C THR A 100 15.78 3.31 0.53
N GLN A 101 16.82 3.36 -0.30
CA GLN A 101 18.19 3.63 0.12
C GLN A 101 18.31 5.00 0.82
N LYS A 102 17.68 6.04 0.26
CA LYS A 102 17.71 7.40 0.82
C LYS A 102 16.91 7.54 2.12
N LEU A 103 15.81 6.77 2.28
CA LEU A 103 14.90 6.90 3.43
C LEU A 103 15.15 5.86 4.53
N ILE A 104 15.51 4.64 4.16
CA ILE A 104 15.60 3.50 5.07
C ILE A 104 17.05 3.03 5.22
N GLY A 105 17.76 2.85 4.09
CA GLY A 105 19.12 2.31 4.05
C GLY A 105 19.26 1.13 3.10
N ASP A 106 20.37 0.39 3.24
CA ASP A 106 20.73 -0.67 2.28
C ASP A 106 19.96 -1.99 2.49
N GLN A 107 19.59 -2.28 3.74
CA GLN A 107 18.87 -3.49 4.11
C GLN A 107 17.38 -3.21 4.12
N VAL A 108 16.66 -3.65 3.07
CA VAL A 108 15.23 -3.37 2.89
C VAL A 108 14.44 -4.65 2.76
N SER A 109 13.38 -4.76 3.54
CA SER A 109 12.38 -5.82 3.46
C SER A 109 11.02 -5.28 3.00
N ILE A 110 10.14 -6.19 2.56
CA ILE A 110 8.73 -5.89 2.33
C ILE A 110 7.98 -6.22 3.63
N TYR A 111 7.33 -5.24 4.24
CA TYR A 111 6.35 -5.51 5.28
C TYR A 111 5.09 -6.14 4.68
N ARG A 112 4.58 -5.55 3.59
CA ARG A 112 3.45 -6.08 2.83
C ARG A 112 3.43 -5.54 1.41
N ALA A 113 3.05 -6.39 0.46
CA ALA A 113 2.69 -6.01 -0.89
C ALA A 113 1.22 -6.38 -1.11
N MET A 114 0.39 -5.41 -1.49
CA MET A 114 -1.07 -5.54 -1.51
C MET A 114 -1.66 -5.05 -2.82
N PHE A 115 -2.48 -5.88 -3.42
CA PHE A 115 -3.54 -5.41 -4.31
C PHE A 115 -4.68 -4.86 -3.47
N MET A 116 -5.20 -3.72 -3.87
CA MET A 116 -6.34 -3.06 -3.25
C MET A 116 -7.35 -2.68 -4.32
N ASN A 117 -8.60 -3.06 -4.13
CA ASN A 117 -9.65 -2.83 -5.11
C ASN A 117 -10.89 -2.22 -4.45
N LYS A 118 -11.53 -1.34 -5.20
CA LYS A 118 -12.89 -0.88 -4.96
C LYS A 118 -13.73 -1.30 -6.17
N PRO A 119 -14.50 -2.39 -6.06
CA PRO A 119 -15.36 -2.85 -7.14
C PRO A 119 -16.36 -1.78 -7.59
N PRO A 120 -16.89 -1.86 -8.84
CA PRO A 120 -17.91 -0.94 -9.32
C PRO A 120 -19.11 -0.84 -8.37
N TRP A 121 -19.58 0.38 -8.10
CA TRP A 121 -20.73 0.67 -7.22
C TRP A 121 -20.64 0.15 -5.80
N ASN A 122 -19.42 -0.24 -5.38
CA ASN A 122 -19.14 -0.88 -4.10
C ASN A 122 -17.80 -0.41 -3.52
N GLY A 123 -17.19 -1.23 -2.72
CA GLY A 123 -15.93 -0.98 -2.03
C GLY A 123 -16.15 -0.48 -0.61
N THR A 124 -15.32 -0.98 0.27
CA THR A 124 -15.34 -0.63 1.69
C THR A 124 -14.98 0.85 1.89
N ASN A 125 -15.78 1.57 2.69
CA ASN A 125 -15.40 2.87 3.21
C ASN A 125 -14.30 2.68 4.26
N LEU A 126 -13.06 3.05 3.92
CA LEU A 126 -11.91 2.91 4.80
C LEU A 126 -11.75 4.20 5.62
N PRO A 127 -11.92 4.16 6.95
CA PRO A 127 -11.83 5.34 7.81
C PRO A 127 -10.39 5.90 7.88
N TYR A 128 -10.21 7.08 8.48
CA TYR A 128 -8.89 7.62 8.74
C TYR A 128 -8.04 6.68 9.58
N HIS A 129 -6.84 6.45 9.10
CA HIS A 129 -5.86 5.56 9.72
C HIS A 129 -4.43 5.97 9.35
N GLN A 130 -3.48 5.33 10.00
CA GLN A 130 -2.06 5.37 9.69
C GLN A 130 -1.59 3.97 9.31
N ASP A 131 -0.66 3.88 8.37
CA ASP A 131 -0.02 2.62 8.01
C ASP A 131 1.11 2.27 9.00
N GLY A 132 0.78 2.21 10.29
CA GLY A 132 1.68 1.92 11.40
C GLY A 132 0.89 1.67 12.68
N GLY A 133 1.55 1.08 13.67
CA GLY A 133 0.95 0.90 14.98
C GLY A 133 1.40 -0.36 15.71
N SER A 134 1.28 -0.37 17.03
CA SER A 134 1.65 -1.51 17.89
C SER A 134 0.86 -2.78 17.53
N GLY A 135 -0.38 -2.63 17.02
CA GLY A 135 -1.20 -3.73 16.52
C GLY A 135 -0.57 -4.52 15.35
N TRP A 136 0.45 -3.96 14.69
CA TRP A 136 1.19 -4.67 13.65
C TRP A 136 2.18 -5.71 14.21
N GLY A 137 2.47 -5.66 15.52
CA GLY A 137 3.34 -6.62 16.19
C GLY A 137 4.80 -6.59 15.72
N LEU A 138 5.31 -5.45 15.26
CA LEU A 138 6.68 -5.27 14.82
C LEU A 138 7.57 -4.78 15.97
N SER A 139 8.87 -5.09 15.91
CA SER A 139 9.84 -4.74 16.95
C SER A 139 10.20 -3.24 16.97
N SER A 140 9.86 -2.48 15.92
CA SER A 140 10.09 -1.05 15.84
C SER A 140 9.07 -0.36 14.92
N TYR A 141 8.79 0.93 15.20
CA TYR A 141 7.88 1.81 14.45
C TYR A 141 8.43 3.24 14.40
N ARG A 142 9.65 3.42 13.90
CA ARG A 142 10.21 4.76 13.71
C ARG A 142 9.82 5.31 12.36
N ALA A 143 9.65 6.62 12.27
CA ALA A 143 9.23 7.32 11.06
C ALA A 143 10.09 7.00 9.82
N ASN A 144 11.40 6.90 10.00
CA ASN A 144 12.37 6.65 8.94
C ASN A 144 12.62 5.16 8.62
N GLN A 145 11.80 4.25 9.14
CA GLN A 145 11.96 2.81 8.92
C GLN A 145 10.96 2.24 7.92
N PHE A 146 10.07 3.06 7.40
CA PHE A 146 9.01 2.63 6.49
C PHE A 146 8.74 3.66 5.40
N VAL A 147 8.40 3.20 4.22
CA VAL A 147 7.81 4.02 3.16
C VAL A 147 6.84 3.18 2.35
N THR A 148 5.69 3.76 2.00
CA THR A 148 4.70 3.11 1.16
C THR A 148 4.72 3.70 -0.25
N VAL A 149 4.80 2.83 -1.25
CA VAL A 149 4.63 3.17 -2.67
C VAL A 149 3.27 2.64 -3.10
N TRP A 150 2.37 3.52 -3.49
CA TRP A 150 1.04 3.20 -4.00
C TRP A 150 0.95 3.53 -5.48
N THR A 151 0.63 2.55 -6.31
CA THR A 151 0.55 2.67 -7.78
C THR A 151 -0.90 2.53 -8.23
N ALA A 152 -1.39 3.48 -9.01
CA ALA A 152 -2.70 3.42 -9.64
C ALA A 152 -2.70 2.36 -10.76
N ILE A 153 -3.43 1.27 -10.59
CA ILE A 153 -3.61 0.24 -11.63
C ILE A 153 -4.74 0.65 -12.59
N ASP A 154 -5.71 1.37 -12.10
CA ASP A 154 -6.74 2.08 -12.87
C ASP A 154 -6.71 3.55 -12.48
N ASP A 155 -7.35 4.41 -13.28
CA ASP A 155 -7.56 5.80 -12.90
C ASP A 155 -8.24 5.88 -11.53
N SER A 156 -7.68 6.70 -10.66
CA SER A 156 -8.14 6.91 -9.30
C SER A 156 -8.65 8.33 -9.16
N GLN A 157 -9.95 8.49 -8.98
CA GLN A 157 -10.66 9.77 -8.96
C GLN A 157 -11.55 9.86 -7.72
N ILE A 158 -12.05 11.04 -7.42
CA ILE A 158 -12.92 11.27 -6.26
C ILE A 158 -14.13 10.33 -6.29
N GLU A 159 -14.78 10.22 -7.45
CA GLU A 159 -16.02 9.44 -7.63
C GLU A 159 -15.81 7.94 -7.45
N ASN A 160 -14.61 7.43 -7.70
CA ASN A 160 -14.32 6.00 -7.53
C ASN A 160 -13.54 5.69 -6.24
N GLY A 161 -13.50 6.66 -5.32
CA GLY A 161 -12.96 6.49 -3.98
C GLY A 161 -11.44 6.52 -3.93
N CYS A 162 -10.81 7.51 -4.56
CA CYS A 162 -9.36 7.75 -4.43
C CYS A 162 -8.94 7.94 -2.97
N VAL A 163 -7.66 7.84 -2.71
CA VAL A 163 -7.10 8.09 -1.38
C VAL A 163 -7.22 9.57 -1.04
N GLN A 164 -7.59 9.86 0.19
CA GLN A 164 -7.67 11.21 0.76
C GLN A 164 -6.72 11.28 1.95
N VAL A 165 -5.92 12.33 2.05
CA VAL A 165 -4.88 12.50 3.07
C VAL A 165 -5.02 13.81 3.80
N ILE A 166 -4.44 13.90 4.99
CA ILE A 166 -4.22 15.16 5.71
C ILE A 166 -2.74 15.53 5.59
N PRO A 167 -2.37 16.48 4.72
CA PRO A 167 -0.99 16.88 4.52
C PRO A 167 -0.31 17.30 5.83
N GLY A 168 0.92 16.83 6.06
CA GLY A 168 1.70 17.13 7.26
C GLY A 168 1.31 16.35 8.51
N SER A 169 0.23 15.56 8.50
CA SER A 169 -0.24 14.82 9.67
C SER A 169 0.73 13.74 10.17
N HIS A 170 1.65 13.27 9.34
CA HIS A 170 2.71 12.35 9.75
C HIS A 170 3.63 12.91 10.85
N LYS A 171 3.73 14.27 10.95
CA LYS A 171 4.50 14.97 11.99
C LYS A 171 3.88 14.87 13.39
N LEU A 172 2.63 14.45 13.49
CA LEU A 172 1.96 14.14 14.76
C LEU A 172 2.49 12.84 15.40
N GLY A 173 3.33 12.09 14.67
CA GLY A 173 3.77 10.77 15.10
C GLY A 173 2.66 9.73 14.95
N LEU A 174 2.79 8.62 15.69
CA LEU A 174 1.83 7.53 15.69
C LEU A 174 0.68 7.84 16.66
N LEU A 175 -0.52 8.02 16.14
CA LEU A 175 -1.73 8.37 16.89
C LEU A 175 -2.49 7.13 17.40
N SER A 176 -2.38 6.00 16.70
CA SER A 176 -3.09 4.77 17.04
C SER A 176 -2.23 3.82 17.87
N ASP A 177 -2.63 3.56 19.10
CA ASP A 177 -1.92 2.65 20.01
C ASP A 177 -2.17 1.17 19.73
N ARG A 178 -3.33 0.80 19.21
CA ARG A 178 -3.77 -0.60 19.13
C ARG A 178 -4.09 -1.11 17.73
N GLY A 179 -4.34 -0.24 16.79
CA GLY A 179 -4.69 -0.57 15.42
C GLY A 179 -4.14 0.50 14.49
N HIS A 180 -4.55 0.46 13.25
CA HIS A 180 -4.19 1.51 12.33
C HIS A 180 -5.24 2.63 12.25
N THR A 181 -6.50 2.38 12.63
CA THR A 181 -7.57 3.39 12.67
C THR A 181 -7.42 4.31 13.88
N ILE A 182 -7.76 5.59 13.70
CA ILE A 182 -7.82 6.58 14.78
C ILE A 182 -9.24 6.76 15.29
N THR A 183 -9.42 7.29 16.50
CA THR A 183 -10.75 7.48 17.12
C THR A 183 -11.49 8.65 16.48
N GLU A 184 -12.81 8.74 16.72
CA GLU A 184 -13.61 9.86 16.23
C GLU A 184 -13.16 11.21 16.81
N GLU A 185 -12.71 11.23 18.07
CA GLU A 185 -12.13 12.41 18.71
C GLU A 185 -10.86 12.84 18.00
N GLN A 186 -9.96 11.90 17.70
CA GLN A 186 -8.75 12.16 16.95
C GLN A 186 -9.04 12.62 15.52
N VAL A 187 -10.09 12.09 14.88
CA VAL A 187 -10.53 12.58 13.55
C VAL A 187 -10.94 14.04 13.63
N LYS A 188 -11.77 14.43 14.62
CA LYS A 188 -12.21 15.83 14.80
C LYS A 188 -11.05 16.77 15.05
N GLU A 189 -10.04 16.34 15.79
CA GLU A 189 -8.90 17.16 16.17
C GLU A 189 -7.84 17.24 15.05
N TYR A 190 -7.49 16.11 14.43
CA TYR A 190 -6.33 16.01 13.54
C TYR A 190 -6.67 15.87 12.07
N ALA A 191 -7.88 15.52 11.72
CA ALA A 191 -8.31 15.25 10.35
C ALA A 191 -9.57 16.04 9.92
N PRO A 192 -9.63 17.37 10.14
CA PRO A 192 -10.75 18.18 9.69
C PRO A 192 -10.85 18.13 8.15
N GLU A 193 -12.05 17.97 7.62
CA GLU A 193 -12.30 17.71 6.19
C GLU A 193 -11.75 18.80 5.29
N GLU A 194 -11.79 20.06 5.72
CA GLU A 194 -11.27 21.22 4.98
C GLU A 194 -9.74 21.22 4.77
N LYS A 195 -9.01 20.42 5.53
CA LYS A 195 -7.56 20.21 5.37
C LYS A 195 -7.21 19.01 4.52
N SER A 196 -8.20 18.23 4.15
CA SER A 196 -7.96 17.02 3.39
C SER A 196 -7.67 17.29 1.91
N VAL A 197 -6.86 16.44 1.31
CA VAL A 197 -6.50 16.48 -0.11
C VAL A 197 -6.75 15.13 -0.74
N TYR A 198 -7.45 15.15 -1.88
CA TYR A 198 -7.67 13.95 -2.70
C TYR A 198 -6.44 13.64 -3.55
N LEU A 199 -5.97 12.41 -3.49
CA LEU A 199 -4.86 11.91 -4.29
C LEU A 199 -5.40 11.28 -5.58
N GLU A 200 -5.77 12.12 -6.54
CA GLU A 200 -6.19 11.65 -7.86
C GLU A 200 -4.97 11.24 -8.70
N ALA A 201 -5.12 10.13 -9.42
CA ALA A 201 -4.06 9.57 -10.24
C ALA A 201 -4.60 9.01 -11.54
N GLN A 202 -3.87 9.19 -12.62
CA GLN A 202 -4.03 8.43 -13.84
C GLN A 202 -3.40 7.03 -13.67
N MET A 203 -3.87 6.09 -14.46
CA MET A 203 -3.31 4.74 -14.52
C MET A 203 -1.79 4.79 -14.73
N GLY A 204 -1.05 4.11 -13.87
CA GLY A 204 0.42 4.06 -13.87
C GLY A 204 1.09 5.11 -12.98
N GLU A 205 0.41 6.18 -12.59
CA GLU A 205 0.95 7.16 -11.66
C GLU A 205 1.11 6.59 -10.25
N ILE A 206 2.02 7.17 -9.50
CA ILE A 206 2.49 6.63 -8.22
C ILE A 206 2.45 7.71 -7.16
N PHE A 207 1.96 7.36 -5.98
CA PHE A 207 2.16 8.13 -4.76
C PHE A 207 3.15 7.44 -3.85
N VAL A 208 4.11 8.20 -3.34
CA VAL A 208 4.95 7.81 -2.21
C VAL A 208 4.36 8.42 -0.95
N LEU A 209 4.10 7.59 0.05
CA LEU A 209 3.39 7.96 1.27
C LEU A 209 4.25 7.65 2.50
N HIS A 210 4.33 8.59 3.41
CA HIS A 210 4.85 8.36 4.75
C HIS A 210 3.87 7.48 5.55
N ASN A 211 4.35 6.46 6.25
CA ASN A 211 3.47 5.50 6.92
C ASN A 211 2.61 6.09 8.06
N PHE A 212 3.02 7.21 8.61
CA PHE A 212 2.23 7.92 9.64
C PHE A 212 1.29 8.99 9.06
N LEU A 213 1.22 9.15 7.74
CA LEU A 213 0.28 10.06 7.10
C LEU A 213 -1.16 9.59 7.33
N LEU A 214 -2.00 10.44 7.92
CA LEU A 214 -3.42 10.16 8.06
C LEU A 214 -4.08 10.12 6.69
N HIS A 215 -4.72 8.99 6.40
CA HIS A 215 -5.40 8.80 5.12
C HIS A 215 -6.67 7.95 5.27
N LYS A 216 -7.58 8.15 4.34
CA LYS A 216 -8.83 7.39 4.20
C LYS A 216 -9.15 7.14 2.74
N SER A 217 -10.19 6.36 2.44
CA SER A 217 -10.75 6.28 1.08
C SER A 217 -12.22 5.92 1.11
N GLY A 218 -13.02 6.66 0.35
CA GLY A 218 -14.47 6.44 0.22
C GLY A 218 -14.84 5.19 -0.58
N ILE A 219 -16.11 5.02 -0.85
CA ILE A 219 -16.67 3.98 -1.73
C ILE A 219 -16.47 4.36 -3.20
N ASN A 220 -16.57 3.38 -4.08
CA ASN A 220 -16.62 3.60 -5.52
C ASN A 220 -18.08 3.79 -5.97
N GLN A 221 -18.39 4.95 -6.56
CA GLN A 221 -19.72 5.32 -7.07
C GLN A 221 -19.80 5.24 -8.60
N THR A 222 -18.84 4.57 -9.25
CA THR A 222 -18.75 4.44 -10.70
C THR A 222 -18.95 3.00 -11.16
N ASN A 223 -19.13 2.82 -12.46
CA ASN A 223 -19.24 1.51 -13.10
C ASN A 223 -17.89 0.85 -13.46
N LYS A 224 -16.78 1.45 -13.03
CA LYS A 224 -15.42 0.91 -13.27
C LYS A 224 -14.74 0.59 -11.95
N PRO A 225 -13.93 -0.47 -11.87
CA PRO A 225 -13.15 -0.74 -10.66
C PRO A 225 -12.09 0.34 -10.43
N ARG A 226 -11.67 0.52 -9.18
CA ARG A 226 -10.50 1.30 -8.83
C ARG A 226 -9.50 0.41 -8.12
N ARG A 227 -8.55 -0.10 -8.89
CA ARG A 227 -7.50 -0.99 -8.42
C ARG A 227 -6.22 -0.19 -8.16
N GLY A 228 -5.53 -0.53 -7.10
CA GLY A 228 -4.22 -0.01 -6.76
C GLY A 228 -3.30 -1.12 -6.28
N PHE A 229 -2.01 -0.91 -6.42
CA PHE A 229 -0.98 -1.79 -5.88
C PHE A 229 -0.13 -1.02 -4.86
N SER A 230 -0.13 -1.49 -3.62
CA SER A 230 0.56 -0.83 -2.50
C SER A 230 1.68 -1.72 -1.98
N VAL A 231 2.88 -1.15 -1.87
CA VAL A 231 4.05 -1.82 -1.28
C VAL A 231 4.53 -1.00 -0.10
N CYS A 232 4.52 -1.58 1.09
CA CYS A 232 5.16 -1.02 2.27
C CYS A 232 6.55 -1.62 2.40
N TYR A 233 7.56 -0.82 2.10
CA TYR A 233 8.97 -1.12 2.32
C TYR A 233 9.32 -0.83 3.77
N MET A 234 10.21 -1.63 4.32
CA MET A 234 10.56 -1.60 5.74
C MET A 234 12.05 -1.86 5.92
N ASP A 235 12.64 -1.28 6.96
CA ASP A 235 13.98 -1.61 7.43
C ASP A 235 14.09 -3.13 7.69
N GLY A 236 15.05 -3.76 7.03
CA GLY A 236 15.24 -5.21 7.06
C GLY A 236 15.70 -5.78 8.39
N THR A 237 16.03 -4.93 9.36
CA THR A 237 16.36 -5.34 10.74
C THR A 237 15.12 -5.54 11.61
N ILE A 238 13.96 -5.09 11.16
CA ILE A 238 12.70 -5.20 11.90
C ILE A 238 12.19 -6.64 11.88
N THR A 239 11.80 -7.13 13.06
CA THR A 239 11.25 -8.47 13.27
C THR A 239 9.84 -8.39 13.87
N ARG A 240 9.19 -9.53 14.11
CA ARG A 240 7.95 -9.59 14.88
C ARG A 240 8.24 -9.73 16.38
N ILE A 241 7.53 -8.99 17.21
CA ILE A 241 7.65 -9.06 18.68
C ILE A 241 7.40 -10.50 19.17
N ASN A 242 6.32 -11.12 18.70
CA ASN A 242 5.90 -12.45 19.14
C ASN A 242 6.61 -13.60 18.39
N ASN A 243 7.41 -13.30 17.38
CA ASN A 243 8.21 -14.25 16.63
C ASN A 243 9.48 -13.58 16.06
N PRO A 244 10.52 -13.40 16.88
CA PRO A 244 11.77 -12.75 16.44
C PRO A 244 12.48 -13.47 15.28
N ASN A 245 12.19 -14.76 15.09
CA ASN A 245 12.75 -15.55 13.98
C ASN A 245 11.95 -15.41 12.67
N HIS A 246 10.82 -14.70 12.70
CA HIS A 246 10.06 -14.41 11.47
C HIS A 246 10.89 -13.54 10.55
N LYS A 247 11.11 -14.03 9.34
CA LYS A 247 11.83 -13.29 8.29
C LYS A 247 10.83 -12.70 7.32
N PHE A 248 10.85 -11.39 7.20
CA PHE A 248 10.14 -10.71 6.13
C PHE A 248 10.88 -10.90 4.79
N PRO A 249 10.18 -10.82 3.65
CA PRO A 249 10.81 -10.89 2.33
C PRO A 249 11.84 -9.78 2.15
N VAL A 250 13.12 -10.11 2.00
CA VAL A 250 14.22 -9.15 1.82
C VAL A 250 14.34 -8.78 0.34
N LEU A 251 14.26 -7.49 0.02
CA LEU A 251 14.39 -7.00 -1.35
C LEU A 251 15.81 -6.62 -1.72
N SER A 252 16.53 -5.99 -0.80
CA SER A 252 17.93 -5.57 -0.99
C SER A 252 18.73 -5.82 0.29
N GLY A 253 20.06 -5.91 0.13
CA GLY A 253 20.97 -6.23 1.22
C GLY A 253 21.22 -7.74 1.34
N GLU A 254 21.65 -8.15 2.53
CA GLU A 254 21.97 -9.54 2.82
C GLU A 254 20.70 -10.41 2.78
N ASN A 255 20.80 -11.60 2.19
CA ASN A 255 19.70 -12.56 2.02
C ASN A 255 18.52 -12.09 1.13
N ALA A 256 18.75 -11.16 0.19
CA ALA A 256 17.71 -10.75 -0.74
C ALA A 256 17.14 -11.94 -1.53
N ILE A 257 15.80 -11.95 -1.72
CA ILE A 257 15.08 -12.99 -2.48
C ILE A 257 15.71 -13.11 -3.87
N LYS A 258 16.01 -14.32 -4.32
CA LYS A 258 16.45 -14.56 -5.70
C LYS A 258 15.23 -14.59 -6.63
N ILE A 259 15.33 -13.88 -7.75
CA ILE A 259 14.33 -14.04 -8.83
C ILE A 259 14.71 -15.33 -9.54
N THR A 260 13.94 -16.38 -9.31
CA THR A 260 14.01 -17.61 -10.12
C THR A 260 13.17 -17.34 -11.37
N GLY A 261 13.84 -17.34 -12.53
CA GLY A 261 13.20 -17.18 -13.84
C GLY A 261 12.30 -18.36 -14.18
#